data_93f665c81870a34d1095b6929c7de201
#
_entry.id   93f665c81870a34d1095b6929c7de201
#
_cell.length_a   1.000
_cell.length_b   1.000
_cell.length_c   1.000
_cell.angle_alpha   90.00
_cell.angle_beta   90.00
_cell.angle_gamma   90.00
#
_symmetry.space_group_name_H-M   'P 1'
#
loop_
_entity.id
_entity.type
_entity.pdbx_description
1 polymer ?
#
loop_
_entity_poly.entity_id
_entity_poly.type
_entity_poly.pdbx_seq_one_letter_code
_entity_poly.pdbx_strand_id
1 'polypeptide(L)'
;MKTNTKVPKTPFFAAFSVGAVLFSAHAGGGFATGNQANTYYVGLGWTGIISAIAAMLLLTLTMREAMIMYNSRGLTSYKQLFETLYHPFDKIEWAFEVFFYIMVLMAVAAAISGAASALNNYFTINYYIGVAIVGVIVLMLTIFGAGIVRAASTYMGMAILVTAISIYVIGIFKSDSSIFSVLAADFETTGFMNMPKAILNAFTYAGFQCVTLPTMIACGTTMKNKAGCAKAMWISFVMNAVALVLSVFMLMSWQSVYTAVEGGSTIPTLTVCKIIGIPAMVAVYGTCLLLCLISTGVTTIFGFVARFEKLPVFSGIQSAPVRSAIVSAFTIVLSMTISMAGLTNIIKYGYGYCGYLGIAVVVVPFLTVGVYKNRKYCKEHAFANANAEEEAAPAVRSSVRANPVTAD
;
A
#
# COMPACT_ATOMS: atom_id res chain seq x y z
N MET A 1 -3.95 38.49 -21.64
CA MET A 1 -2.89 38.59 -20.63
C MET A 1 -2.69 37.18 -20.05
N LYS A 2 -1.67 36.43 -20.48
CA LYS A 2 -1.30 35.15 -19.85
C LYS A 2 -0.48 35.51 -18.61
N THR A 3 -1.08 35.42 -17.44
CA THR A 3 -0.36 35.49 -16.18
C THR A 3 0.57 34.27 -16.07
N ASN A 4 1.85 34.53 -16.28
CA ASN A 4 2.94 33.56 -16.15
C ASN A 4 3.18 33.29 -14.66
N THR A 5 2.28 32.54 -14.00
CA THR A 5 2.47 32.08 -12.64
C THR A 5 3.38 30.85 -12.70
N LYS A 6 4.66 31.03 -12.40
CA LYS A 6 5.61 29.92 -12.21
C LYS A 6 5.04 28.94 -11.22
N VAL A 7 4.78 27.71 -11.67
CA VAL A 7 4.34 26.64 -10.79
C VAL A 7 5.51 26.31 -9.85
N PRO A 8 5.36 26.42 -8.54
CA PRO A 8 6.47 26.22 -7.60
C PRO A 8 6.97 24.77 -7.67
N LYS A 9 8.29 24.59 -7.62
CA LYS A 9 8.93 23.26 -7.53
C LYS A 9 8.43 22.54 -6.28
N THR A 10 8.03 21.29 -6.43
CA THR A 10 7.60 20.46 -5.27
C THR A 10 8.80 20.18 -4.35
N PRO A 11 8.78 20.62 -3.08
CA PRO A 11 9.84 20.36 -2.14
C PRO A 11 10.07 18.85 -1.97
N PHE A 12 11.32 18.45 -1.71
CA PHE A 12 11.65 17.02 -1.52
C PHE A 12 10.84 16.40 -0.40
N PHE A 13 10.76 17.05 0.76
CA PHE A 13 10.03 16.53 1.92
C PHE A 13 8.53 16.38 1.68
N ALA A 14 7.91 17.26 0.90
CA ALA A 14 6.50 17.11 0.54
C ALA A 14 6.29 15.89 -0.36
N ALA A 15 7.14 15.69 -1.35
CA ALA A 15 7.10 14.50 -2.21
C ALA A 15 7.42 13.21 -1.43
N PHE A 16 8.39 13.26 -0.52
CA PHE A 16 8.75 12.15 0.37
C PHE A 16 7.58 11.77 1.29
N SER A 17 6.93 12.75 1.92
CA SER A 17 5.78 12.51 2.79
C SER A 17 4.65 11.80 2.05
N VAL A 18 4.30 12.26 0.83
CA VAL A 18 3.28 11.59 0.02
C VAL A 18 3.72 10.18 -0.42
N GLY A 19 5.00 10.02 -0.80
CA GLY A 19 5.54 8.70 -1.14
C GLY A 19 5.52 7.72 0.03
N ALA A 20 5.82 8.20 1.23
CA ALA A 20 5.79 7.41 2.46
C ALA A 20 4.37 6.97 2.86
N VAL A 21 3.34 7.71 2.48
CA VAL A 21 1.93 7.30 2.71
C VAL A 21 1.62 6.01 1.97
N LEU A 22 2.04 5.87 0.71
CA LEU A 22 1.83 4.61 -0.02
C LEU A 22 2.55 3.45 0.65
N PHE A 23 3.78 3.67 1.13
CA PHE A 23 4.50 2.64 1.89
C PHE A 23 3.73 2.25 3.16
N SER A 24 3.30 3.21 3.96
CA SER A 24 2.54 2.94 5.20
C SER A 24 1.23 2.20 4.91
N ALA A 25 0.53 2.55 3.83
CA ALA A 25 -0.70 1.87 3.41
C ALA A 25 -0.44 0.46 2.87
N HIS A 26 0.68 0.26 2.15
CA HIS A 26 1.12 -1.04 1.65
C HIS A 26 1.61 -1.96 2.77
N ALA A 27 2.34 -1.41 3.75
CA ALA A 27 2.92 -2.16 4.86
C ALA A 27 1.89 -2.72 5.87
N GLY A 28 0.63 -2.82 5.49
CA GLY A 28 -0.44 -3.43 6.29
C GLY A 28 -0.21 -4.90 6.61
N GLY A 29 -1.23 -5.53 7.22
CA GLY A 29 -1.13 -6.83 7.85
C GLY A 29 -0.48 -7.95 7.03
N GLY A 30 -0.76 -8.02 5.74
CA GLY A 30 -0.21 -9.07 4.89
C GLY A 30 1.28 -8.91 4.59
N PHE A 31 1.74 -7.67 4.36
CA PHE A 31 3.15 -7.37 4.13
C PHE A 31 3.96 -7.51 5.42
N ALA A 32 3.50 -6.90 6.51
CA ALA A 32 4.20 -6.90 7.79
C ALA A 32 4.44 -8.32 8.34
N THR A 33 3.54 -9.27 8.08
CA THR A 33 3.70 -10.68 8.47
C THR A 33 4.70 -11.45 7.61
N GLY A 34 5.03 -10.97 6.43
CA GLY A 34 5.77 -11.68 5.38
C GLY A 34 4.89 -12.63 4.55
N ASN A 35 3.61 -12.80 4.89
CA ASN A 35 2.74 -13.76 4.21
C ASN A 35 2.52 -13.41 2.73
N GLN A 36 2.35 -12.12 2.39
CA GLN A 36 2.22 -11.70 0.99
C GLN A 36 3.48 -12.01 0.18
N ALA A 37 4.67 -11.72 0.72
CA ALA A 37 5.93 -12.04 0.06
C ALA A 37 6.07 -13.55 -0.16
N ASN A 38 5.75 -14.34 0.86
CA ASN A 38 5.76 -15.80 0.78
C ASN A 38 4.76 -16.34 -0.26
N THR A 39 3.53 -15.83 -0.27
CA THR A 39 2.45 -16.34 -1.13
C THR A 39 2.66 -16.00 -2.60
N TYR A 40 3.14 -14.79 -2.90
CA TYR A 40 3.19 -14.31 -4.29
C TYR A 40 4.56 -14.44 -4.95
N TYR A 41 5.67 -14.50 -4.18
CA TYR A 41 7.00 -14.36 -4.77
C TYR A 41 7.98 -15.47 -4.39
N VAL A 42 8.06 -15.90 -3.13
CA VAL A 42 9.12 -16.82 -2.66
C VAL A 42 9.12 -18.13 -3.46
N GLY A 43 7.94 -18.74 -3.69
CA GLY A 43 7.81 -19.97 -4.46
C GLY A 43 8.02 -19.84 -5.98
N LEU A 44 8.38 -18.64 -6.46
CA LEU A 44 8.71 -18.39 -7.87
C LEU A 44 10.22 -18.29 -8.10
N GLY A 45 11.02 -18.49 -7.06
CA GLY A 45 12.47 -18.39 -7.13
C GLY A 45 12.95 -17.02 -7.63
N TRP A 46 14.00 -16.99 -8.45
CA TRP A 46 14.58 -15.76 -8.98
C TRP A 46 13.58 -14.89 -9.75
N THR A 47 12.59 -15.52 -10.44
CA THR A 47 11.53 -14.77 -11.15
C THR A 47 10.60 -14.03 -10.20
N GLY A 48 10.50 -14.47 -8.95
CA GLY A 48 9.73 -13.81 -7.90
C GLY A 48 10.26 -12.41 -7.56
N ILE A 49 11.57 -12.20 -7.64
CA ILE A 49 12.19 -10.90 -7.43
C ILE A 49 11.80 -9.92 -8.54
N ILE A 50 11.88 -10.38 -9.80
CA ILE A 50 11.44 -9.59 -10.95
C ILE A 50 9.95 -9.23 -10.80
N SER A 51 9.14 -10.22 -10.41
CA SER A 51 7.72 -10.04 -10.15
C SER A 51 7.45 -8.99 -9.07
N ALA A 52 8.19 -9.01 -7.96
CA ALA A 52 8.05 -8.05 -6.86
C ALA A 52 8.37 -6.62 -7.31
N ILE A 53 9.48 -6.43 -8.04
CA ILE A 53 9.86 -5.12 -8.61
C ILE A 53 8.80 -4.64 -9.61
N ALA A 54 8.35 -5.53 -10.51
CA ALA A 54 7.33 -5.21 -11.51
C ALA A 54 5.99 -4.85 -10.86
N ALA A 55 5.58 -5.54 -9.79
CA ALA A 55 4.37 -5.22 -9.04
C ALA A 55 4.42 -3.80 -8.46
N MET A 56 5.54 -3.43 -7.84
CA MET A 56 5.72 -2.08 -7.27
C MET A 56 5.78 -1.01 -8.37
N LEU A 57 6.37 -1.32 -9.52
CA LEU A 57 6.38 -0.42 -10.68
C LEU A 57 4.95 -0.20 -11.21
N LEU A 58 4.19 -1.26 -11.44
CA LEU A 58 2.79 -1.19 -11.90
C LEU A 58 1.93 -0.37 -10.93
N LEU A 59 2.03 -0.65 -9.64
CA LEU A 59 1.31 0.10 -8.61
C LEU A 59 1.68 1.58 -8.64
N THR A 60 2.97 1.89 -8.66
CA THR A 60 3.51 3.26 -8.70
C THR A 60 3.01 4.04 -9.91
N LEU A 61 3.07 3.44 -11.10
CA LEU A 61 2.60 4.07 -12.33
C LEU A 61 1.08 4.29 -12.32
N THR A 62 0.32 3.34 -11.78
CA THR A 62 -1.14 3.46 -11.62
C THR A 62 -1.49 4.61 -10.68
N MET A 63 -0.86 4.67 -9.50
CA MET A 63 -1.08 5.74 -8.52
C MET A 63 -0.65 7.11 -9.05
N ARG A 64 0.44 7.17 -9.82
CA ARG A 64 0.88 8.40 -10.47
C ARG A 64 -0.17 8.94 -11.43
N GLU A 65 -0.73 8.11 -12.30
CA GLU A 65 -1.75 8.55 -13.25
C GLU A 65 -3.06 8.94 -12.55
N ALA A 66 -3.44 8.22 -11.50
CA ALA A 66 -4.59 8.58 -10.67
C ALA A 66 -4.41 9.96 -10.01
N MET A 67 -3.25 10.22 -9.39
CA MET A 67 -2.94 11.53 -8.78
C MET A 67 -2.90 12.67 -9.80
N ILE A 68 -2.30 12.44 -10.98
CA ILE A 68 -2.30 13.43 -12.06
C ILE A 68 -3.73 13.74 -12.49
N MET A 69 -4.57 12.71 -12.70
CA MET A 69 -5.96 12.89 -13.11
C MET A 69 -6.75 13.66 -12.04
N TYR A 70 -6.60 13.28 -10.79
CA TYR A 70 -7.31 13.89 -9.66
C TYR A 70 -6.94 15.35 -9.48
N ASN A 71 -5.64 15.67 -9.41
CA ASN A 71 -5.15 17.00 -9.11
C ASN A 71 -5.28 17.96 -10.30
N SER A 72 -5.05 17.49 -11.53
CA SER A 72 -5.12 18.36 -12.72
C SER A 72 -6.53 18.88 -13.00
N ARG A 73 -7.55 18.12 -12.62
CA ARG A 73 -8.96 18.44 -12.84
C ARG A 73 -9.65 19.00 -11.59
N GLY A 74 -8.92 19.11 -10.46
CA GLY A 74 -9.49 19.61 -9.20
C GLY A 74 -10.61 18.72 -8.66
N LEU A 75 -10.51 17.39 -8.86
CA LEU A 75 -11.53 16.45 -8.41
C LEU A 75 -11.57 16.43 -6.88
N THR A 76 -12.75 16.15 -6.31
CA THR A 76 -12.98 16.19 -4.86
C THR A 76 -13.28 14.83 -4.25
N SER A 77 -13.51 13.80 -5.09
CA SER A 77 -13.77 12.44 -4.63
C SER A 77 -13.18 11.40 -5.57
N TYR A 78 -12.90 10.20 -5.05
CA TYR A 78 -12.46 9.11 -5.89
C TYR A 78 -13.58 8.63 -6.84
N LYS A 79 -14.85 8.84 -6.50
CA LYS A 79 -15.97 8.59 -7.39
C LYS A 79 -15.83 9.40 -8.68
N GLN A 80 -15.64 10.72 -8.56
CA GLN A 80 -15.40 11.60 -9.71
C GLN A 80 -14.16 11.20 -10.51
N LEU A 81 -13.13 10.66 -9.84
CA LEU A 81 -11.94 10.16 -10.50
C LEU A 81 -12.27 8.99 -11.43
N PHE A 82 -13.06 8.02 -10.96
CA PHE A 82 -13.44 6.85 -11.78
C PHE A 82 -14.48 7.21 -12.83
N GLU A 83 -15.45 8.09 -12.56
CA GLU A 83 -16.32 8.67 -13.57
C GLU A 83 -15.52 9.34 -14.69
N THR A 84 -14.52 10.16 -14.33
CA THR A 84 -13.61 10.81 -15.29
C THR A 84 -12.80 9.78 -16.09
N LEU A 85 -12.31 8.75 -15.44
CA LEU A 85 -11.53 7.68 -16.09
C LEU A 85 -12.38 6.95 -17.13
N TYR A 86 -13.61 6.59 -16.78
CA TYR A 86 -14.48 5.77 -17.62
C TYR A 86 -15.35 6.54 -18.59
N HIS A 87 -15.45 7.88 -18.45
CA HIS A 87 -16.26 8.68 -19.37
C HIS A 87 -16.04 8.27 -20.85
N PRO A 88 -17.10 8.06 -21.66
CA PRO A 88 -18.53 8.35 -21.43
C PRO A 88 -19.34 7.25 -20.68
N PHE A 89 -18.69 6.19 -20.21
CA PHE A 89 -19.35 5.07 -19.51
C PHE A 89 -19.25 5.24 -17.98
N ASP A 90 -19.68 6.37 -17.44
CA ASP A 90 -19.46 6.80 -16.05
C ASP A 90 -19.95 5.80 -15.01
N LYS A 91 -21.02 5.04 -15.34
CA LYS A 91 -21.58 3.99 -14.45
C LYS A 91 -20.63 2.84 -14.15
N ILE A 92 -19.55 2.65 -14.94
CA ILE A 92 -18.54 1.60 -14.66
C ILE A 92 -17.78 1.91 -13.35
N GLU A 93 -17.86 3.13 -12.81
CA GLU A 93 -17.29 3.47 -11.49
C GLU A 93 -17.74 2.51 -10.39
N TRP A 94 -18.97 1.94 -10.51
CA TRP A 94 -19.48 0.92 -9.60
C TRP A 94 -18.58 -0.33 -9.49
N ALA A 95 -17.86 -0.66 -10.54
CA ALA A 95 -16.94 -1.80 -10.50
C ALA A 95 -15.77 -1.55 -9.50
N PHE A 96 -15.29 -0.30 -9.40
CA PHE A 96 -14.31 0.07 -8.39
C PHE A 96 -14.90 0.03 -6.98
N GLU A 97 -16.16 0.45 -6.81
CA GLU A 97 -16.83 0.40 -5.51
C GLU A 97 -16.91 -1.05 -4.99
N VAL A 98 -17.33 -1.99 -5.85
CA VAL A 98 -17.39 -3.41 -5.50
C VAL A 98 -16.01 -3.94 -5.13
N PHE A 99 -15.01 -3.64 -5.95
CA PHE A 99 -13.61 -3.99 -5.66
C PHE A 99 -13.18 -3.45 -4.30
N PHE A 100 -13.40 -2.16 -4.06
CA PHE A 100 -12.98 -1.49 -2.83
C PHE A 100 -13.63 -2.09 -1.59
N TYR A 101 -14.95 -2.36 -1.63
CA TYR A 101 -15.66 -2.92 -0.48
C TYR A 101 -15.20 -4.34 -0.13
N ILE A 102 -15.02 -5.19 -1.14
CA ILE A 102 -14.52 -6.54 -0.91
C ILE A 102 -13.10 -6.48 -0.34
N MET A 103 -12.23 -5.64 -0.92
CA MET A 103 -10.86 -5.50 -0.44
C MET A 103 -10.76 -4.95 0.97
N VAL A 104 -11.62 -4.02 1.38
CA VAL A 104 -11.66 -3.54 2.76
C VAL A 104 -12.00 -4.67 3.72
N LEU A 105 -13.02 -5.47 3.41
CA LEU A 105 -13.37 -6.65 4.24
C LEU A 105 -12.21 -7.64 4.33
N MET A 106 -11.57 -7.94 3.20
CA MET A 106 -10.40 -8.83 3.17
C MET A 106 -9.23 -8.26 3.96
N ALA A 107 -8.97 -6.94 3.88
CA ALA A 107 -7.86 -6.29 4.60
C ALA A 107 -8.08 -6.30 6.12
N VAL A 108 -9.32 -6.05 6.58
CA VAL A 108 -9.67 -6.15 7.99
C VAL A 108 -9.58 -7.59 8.47
N ALA A 109 -10.09 -8.54 7.69
CA ALA A 109 -9.98 -9.96 8.00
C ALA A 109 -8.53 -10.44 8.07
N ALA A 110 -7.67 -10.01 7.15
CA ALA A 110 -6.24 -10.30 7.18
C ALA A 110 -5.54 -9.69 8.40
N ALA A 111 -5.92 -8.47 8.79
CA ALA A 111 -5.38 -7.83 9.99
C ALA A 111 -5.77 -8.60 11.27
N ILE A 112 -7.04 -8.97 11.41
CA ILE A 112 -7.52 -9.77 12.55
C ILE A 112 -6.86 -11.16 12.57
N SER A 113 -6.84 -11.82 11.42
CA SER A 113 -6.23 -13.16 11.28
C SER A 113 -4.72 -13.15 11.55
N GLY A 114 -4.01 -12.15 11.03
CA GLY A 114 -2.58 -11.97 11.29
C GLY A 114 -2.27 -11.74 12.76
N ALA A 115 -3.04 -10.88 13.43
CA ALA A 115 -2.89 -10.61 14.86
C ALA A 115 -3.24 -11.84 15.72
N ALA A 116 -4.31 -12.57 15.37
CA ALA A 116 -4.68 -13.82 16.03
C ALA A 116 -3.57 -14.89 15.88
N SER A 117 -3.01 -15.01 14.68
CA SER A 117 -1.88 -15.92 14.42
C SER A 117 -0.62 -15.48 15.19
N ALA A 118 -0.37 -14.18 15.34
CA ALA A 118 0.73 -13.69 16.16
C ALA A 118 0.51 -14.01 17.64
N LEU A 119 -0.71 -13.81 18.18
CA LEU A 119 -1.05 -14.21 19.54
C LEU A 119 -0.91 -15.71 19.78
N ASN A 120 -1.34 -16.52 18.82
CA ASN A 120 -1.12 -17.99 18.87
C ASN A 120 0.36 -18.31 18.92
N ASN A 121 1.16 -17.67 18.07
CA ASN A 121 2.59 -17.94 17.96
C ASN A 121 3.40 -17.47 19.20
N TYR A 122 3.00 -16.36 19.84
CA TYR A 122 3.68 -15.83 21.04
C TYR A 122 3.20 -16.44 22.35
N PHE A 123 1.89 -16.60 22.48
CA PHE A 123 1.25 -16.93 23.76
C PHE A 123 0.53 -18.26 23.75
N THR A 124 0.63 -19.05 22.67
CA THR A 124 -0.07 -20.34 22.48
C THR A 124 -1.60 -20.24 22.64
N ILE A 125 -2.15 -19.02 22.48
CA ILE A 125 -3.60 -18.78 22.51
C ILE A 125 -4.22 -19.48 21.30
N ASN A 126 -5.31 -20.23 21.51
CA ASN A 126 -6.05 -20.81 20.40
C ASN A 126 -6.42 -19.76 19.35
N TYR A 127 -6.22 -20.08 18.08
CA TYR A 127 -6.40 -19.15 16.96
C TYR A 127 -7.80 -18.49 16.97
N TYR A 128 -8.86 -19.26 17.17
CA TYR A 128 -10.24 -18.73 17.16
C TYR A 128 -10.52 -17.80 18.35
N ILE A 129 -9.95 -18.11 19.51
CA ILE A 129 -9.97 -17.22 20.67
C ILE A 129 -9.20 -15.94 20.36
N GLY A 130 -8.06 -16.05 19.70
CA GLY A 130 -7.27 -14.91 19.20
C GLY A 130 -8.08 -14.02 18.27
N VAL A 131 -8.81 -14.59 17.30
CA VAL A 131 -9.71 -13.86 16.39
C VAL A 131 -10.78 -13.08 17.20
N ALA A 132 -11.39 -13.69 18.20
CA ALA A 132 -12.39 -13.05 19.05
C ALA A 132 -11.79 -11.89 19.84
N ILE A 133 -10.64 -12.10 20.49
CA ILE A 133 -9.94 -11.05 21.28
C ILE A 133 -9.58 -9.87 20.38
N VAL A 134 -8.92 -10.11 19.26
CA VAL A 134 -8.50 -9.06 18.32
C VAL A 134 -9.70 -8.35 17.71
N GLY A 135 -10.74 -9.07 17.33
CA GLY A 135 -11.97 -8.50 16.80
C GLY A 135 -12.62 -7.53 17.79
N VAL A 136 -12.72 -7.90 19.06
CA VAL A 136 -13.24 -7.02 20.14
C VAL A 136 -12.34 -5.80 20.33
N ILE A 137 -11.02 -5.96 20.36
CA ILE A 137 -10.08 -4.83 20.49
C ILE A 137 -10.25 -3.86 19.29
N VAL A 138 -10.29 -4.37 18.06
CA VAL A 138 -10.47 -3.55 16.86
C VAL A 138 -11.82 -2.84 16.90
N LEU A 139 -12.90 -3.51 17.35
CA LEU A 139 -14.22 -2.89 17.49
C LEU A 139 -14.21 -1.73 18.51
N MET A 140 -13.67 -1.97 19.69
CA MET A 140 -13.57 -0.95 20.74
C MET A 140 -12.73 0.26 20.30
N LEU A 141 -11.59 0.00 19.67
CA LEU A 141 -10.73 1.07 19.15
C LEU A 141 -11.39 1.82 17.98
N THR A 142 -12.16 1.15 17.14
CA THR A 142 -12.88 1.80 16.04
C THR A 142 -13.98 2.73 16.57
N ILE A 143 -14.71 2.33 17.59
CA ILE A 143 -15.82 3.11 18.16
C ILE A 143 -15.28 4.26 19.04
N PHE A 144 -14.33 3.99 19.93
CA PHE A 144 -13.92 4.92 20.99
C PHE A 144 -12.53 5.53 20.78
N GLY A 145 -11.65 4.87 20.01
CA GLY A 145 -10.25 5.23 19.91
C GLY A 145 -9.75 5.55 18.48
N ALA A 146 -10.64 5.59 17.48
CA ALA A 146 -10.24 5.74 16.08
C ALA A 146 -9.38 6.99 15.80
N GLY A 147 -9.64 8.09 16.50
CA GLY A 147 -8.84 9.31 16.39
C GLY A 147 -7.39 9.12 16.84
N ILE A 148 -7.20 8.46 17.98
CA ILE A 148 -5.89 8.16 18.57
C ILE A 148 -5.12 7.18 17.68
N VAL A 149 -5.77 6.10 17.25
CA VAL A 149 -5.14 5.10 16.36
C VAL A 149 -4.71 5.73 15.05
N ARG A 150 -5.55 6.60 14.45
CA ARG A 150 -5.22 7.30 13.21
C ARG A 150 -4.04 8.25 13.37
N ALA A 151 -3.97 8.99 14.46
CA ALA A 151 -2.84 9.87 14.76
C ALA A 151 -1.53 9.06 14.97
N ALA A 152 -1.62 7.90 15.62
CA ALA A 152 -0.49 7.02 15.89
C ALA A 152 -0.07 6.18 14.67
N SER A 153 -0.98 5.91 13.72
CA SER A 153 -0.73 4.98 12.60
C SER A 153 0.47 5.36 11.71
N THR A 154 0.76 6.65 11.55
CA THR A 154 1.94 7.11 10.83
C THR A 154 3.23 6.70 11.54
N TYR A 155 3.29 6.87 12.87
CA TYR A 155 4.46 6.47 13.67
C TYR A 155 4.59 4.94 13.70
N MET A 156 3.48 4.23 13.79
CA MET A 156 3.45 2.76 13.73
C MET A 156 3.95 2.26 12.38
N GLY A 157 3.52 2.88 11.26
CA GLY A 157 4.00 2.56 9.92
C GLY A 157 5.51 2.80 9.76
N MET A 158 6.04 3.88 10.33
CA MET A 158 7.49 4.14 10.34
C MET A 158 8.25 3.12 11.21
N ALA A 159 7.73 2.79 12.39
CA ALA A 159 8.34 1.81 13.29
C ALA A 159 8.41 0.42 12.63
N ILE A 160 7.33 -0.03 11.99
CA ILE A 160 7.32 -1.33 11.31
C ILE A 160 8.26 -1.32 10.09
N LEU A 161 8.38 -0.20 9.37
CA LEU A 161 9.31 -0.07 8.26
C LEU A 161 10.76 -0.28 8.72
N VAL A 162 11.19 0.48 9.74
CA VAL A 162 12.57 0.40 10.26
C VAL A 162 12.84 -1.00 10.83
N THR A 163 11.90 -1.52 11.61
CA THR A 163 12.02 -2.84 12.24
C THR A 163 12.06 -3.95 11.18
N ALA A 164 11.16 -3.92 10.20
CA ALA A 164 11.10 -4.93 9.15
C ALA A 164 12.36 -4.92 8.27
N ILE A 165 12.82 -3.75 7.82
CA ILE A 165 14.06 -3.66 7.03
C ILE A 165 15.25 -4.17 7.84
N SER A 166 15.36 -3.80 9.11
CA SER A 166 16.43 -4.29 9.98
C SER A 166 16.43 -5.81 10.08
N ILE A 167 15.25 -6.42 10.23
CA ILE A 167 15.07 -7.87 10.31
C ILE A 167 15.44 -8.54 8.99
N TYR A 168 14.97 -7.98 7.86
CA TYR A 168 15.30 -8.55 6.56
C TYR A 168 16.81 -8.54 6.32
N VAL A 169 17.49 -7.46 6.65
CA VAL A 169 18.95 -7.35 6.53
C VAL A 169 19.64 -8.35 7.47
N ILE A 170 19.27 -8.36 8.75
CA ILE A 170 19.84 -9.31 9.74
C ILE A 170 19.58 -10.76 9.31
N GLY A 171 18.37 -11.06 8.85
CA GLY A 171 17.99 -12.39 8.41
C GLY A 171 18.80 -12.85 7.19
N ILE A 172 19.03 -11.98 6.21
CA ILE A 172 19.87 -12.29 5.05
C ILE A 172 21.31 -12.63 5.49
N PHE A 173 21.90 -11.81 6.39
CA PHE A 173 23.27 -12.04 6.87
C PHE A 173 23.42 -13.22 7.84
N LYS A 174 22.33 -13.65 8.50
CA LYS A 174 22.32 -14.78 9.44
C LYS A 174 21.93 -16.11 8.78
N SER A 175 21.62 -16.07 7.49
CA SER A 175 21.30 -17.29 6.75
C SER A 175 22.58 -18.08 6.44
N ASP A 176 22.52 -19.39 6.59
CA ASP A 176 23.61 -20.31 6.21
C ASP A 176 23.82 -20.36 4.69
N SER A 177 22.77 -20.04 3.91
CA SER A 177 22.82 -20.02 2.44
C SER A 177 22.92 -18.58 1.92
N SER A 178 23.91 -18.31 1.09
CA SER A 178 23.98 -17.03 0.37
C SER A 178 22.77 -16.89 -0.55
N ILE A 179 22.13 -15.72 -0.53
CA ILE A 179 21.01 -15.46 -1.45
C ILE A 179 21.40 -15.65 -2.92
N PHE A 180 22.64 -15.30 -3.28
CA PHE A 180 23.12 -15.46 -4.64
C PHE A 180 23.25 -16.94 -5.04
N SER A 181 23.67 -17.81 -4.12
CA SER A 181 23.71 -19.26 -4.38
C SER A 181 22.30 -19.87 -4.50
N VAL A 182 21.37 -19.40 -3.68
CA VAL A 182 19.94 -19.82 -3.77
C VAL A 182 19.35 -19.43 -5.12
N LEU A 183 19.60 -18.20 -5.58
CA LEU A 183 19.10 -17.71 -6.87
C LEU A 183 19.75 -18.41 -8.07
N ALA A 184 21.06 -18.68 -8.00
CA ALA A 184 21.76 -19.40 -9.04
C ALA A 184 21.25 -20.84 -9.17
N ALA A 185 21.13 -21.55 -8.07
CA ALA A 185 20.60 -22.92 -8.05
C ALA A 185 19.16 -23.00 -8.55
N ASP A 186 18.31 -22.02 -8.19
CA ASP A 186 16.95 -21.95 -8.70
C ASP A 186 16.94 -21.65 -10.22
N PHE A 187 17.79 -20.76 -10.71
CA PHE A 187 17.90 -20.47 -12.15
C PHE A 187 18.34 -21.71 -12.94
N GLU A 188 19.30 -22.48 -12.44
CA GLU A 188 19.77 -23.72 -13.06
C GLU A 188 18.66 -24.77 -13.14
N THR A 189 17.81 -24.86 -12.11
CA THR A 189 16.75 -25.86 -12.03
C THR A 189 15.46 -25.47 -12.75
N THR A 190 15.04 -24.23 -12.63
CA THR A 190 13.72 -23.76 -13.13
C THR A 190 13.79 -22.92 -14.39
N GLY A 191 14.95 -22.31 -14.68
CA GLY A 191 15.10 -21.38 -15.80
C GLY A 191 13.98 -20.33 -15.83
N PHE A 192 13.31 -20.19 -16.96
CA PHE A 192 12.19 -19.24 -17.14
C PHE A 192 10.79 -19.85 -16.92
N MET A 193 10.69 -21.08 -16.44
CA MET A 193 9.42 -21.81 -16.30
C MET A 193 8.38 -21.04 -15.45
N ASN A 194 8.81 -20.35 -14.40
CA ASN A 194 7.95 -19.59 -13.52
C ASN A 194 7.61 -18.17 -14.03
N MET A 195 8.18 -17.72 -15.15
CA MET A 195 8.01 -16.34 -15.65
C MET A 195 6.54 -15.96 -15.96
N PRO A 196 5.72 -16.82 -16.61
CA PRO A 196 4.31 -16.48 -16.85
C PRO A 196 3.54 -16.22 -15.54
N LYS A 197 3.78 -17.06 -14.52
CA LYS A 197 3.18 -16.89 -13.19
C LYS A 197 3.73 -15.66 -12.46
N ALA A 198 5.01 -15.36 -12.61
CA ALA A 198 5.64 -14.17 -12.06
C ALA A 198 5.01 -12.88 -12.63
N ILE A 199 4.77 -12.84 -13.94
CA ILE A 199 4.07 -11.71 -14.58
C ILE A 199 2.64 -11.59 -14.04
N LEU A 200 1.89 -12.69 -14.00
CA LEU A 200 0.53 -12.67 -13.45
C LEU A 200 0.50 -12.19 -12.00
N ASN A 201 1.43 -12.67 -11.16
CA ASN A 201 1.52 -12.27 -9.75
C ASN A 201 1.90 -10.78 -9.60
N ALA A 202 2.72 -10.23 -10.48
CA ALA A 202 3.03 -8.80 -10.49
C ALA A 202 1.77 -7.96 -10.71
N PHE A 203 0.97 -8.29 -11.71
CA PHE A 203 -0.30 -7.62 -11.96
C PHE A 203 -1.32 -7.85 -10.84
N THR A 204 -1.45 -9.08 -10.34
CA THR A 204 -2.39 -9.43 -9.26
C THR A 204 -2.07 -8.65 -8.00
N TYR A 205 -0.79 -8.59 -7.63
CA TYR A 205 -0.33 -7.85 -6.45
C TYR A 205 -0.60 -6.35 -6.60
N ALA A 206 -0.21 -5.74 -7.73
CA ALA A 206 -0.52 -4.35 -8.01
C ALA A 206 -2.04 -4.09 -8.01
N GLY A 207 -2.82 -5.03 -8.55
CA GLY A 207 -4.29 -4.96 -8.62
C GLY A 207 -4.93 -4.85 -7.25
N PHE A 208 -4.66 -5.77 -6.31
CA PHE A 208 -5.29 -5.67 -4.99
C PHE A 208 -4.74 -4.52 -4.14
N GLN A 209 -3.48 -4.12 -4.33
CA GLN A 209 -2.93 -2.96 -3.65
C GLN A 209 -3.54 -1.62 -4.11
N CYS A 210 -4.27 -1.61 -5.22
CA CYS A 210 -5.04 -0.44 -5.64
C CYS A 210 -6.18 -0.06 -4.68
N VAL A 211 -6.48 -0.87 -3.66
CA VAL A 211 -7.33 -0.48 -2.53
C VAL A 211 -6.81 0.76 -1.80
N THR A 212 -5.52 1.04 -1.88
CA THR A 212 -4.89 2.22 -1.28
C THR A 212 -5.09 3.52 -2.08
N LEU A 213 -5.68 3.43 -3.29
CA LEU A 213 -5.84 4.57 -4.20
C LEU A 213 -6.61 5.75 -3.57
N PRO A 214 -7.76 5.55 -2.87
CA PRO A 214 -8.46 6.66 -2.21
C PRO A 214 -7.59 7.40 -1.19
N THR A 215 -6.78 6.69 -0.43
CA THR A 215 -5.84 7.28 0.52
C THR A 215 -4.76 8.09 -0.21
N MET A 216 -4.23 7.55 -1.29
CA MET A 216 -3.17 8.21 -2.06
C MET A 216 -3.60 9.50 -2.70
N ILE A 217 -4.78 9.54 -3.33
CA ILE A 217 -5.29 10.78 -3.94
C ILE A 217 -5.63 11.84 -2.88
N ALA A 218 -6.16 11.42 -1.72
CA ALA A 218 -6.46 12.33 -0.62
C ALA A 218 -5.19 13.00 -0.05
N CYS A 219 -4.12 12.23 0.15
CA CYS A 219 -2.84 12.74 0.64
C CYS A 219 -2.04 13.47 -0.45
N GLY A 220 -2.23 13.09 -1.71
CA GLY A 220 -1.51 13.62 -2.87
C GLY A 220 -1.96 14.98 -3.37
N THR A 221 -2.98 15.60 -2.77
CA THR A 221 -3.54 16.91 -3.17
C THR A 221 -2.53 18.06 -3.14
N THR A 222 -1.44 17.91 -2.39
CA THR A 222 -0.33 18.88 -2.33
C THR A 222 0.56 18.85 -3.58
N MET A 223 0.47 17.82 -4.41
CA MET A 223 1.25 17.68 -5.65
C MET A 223 0.58 18.47 -6.78
N LYS A 224 0.99 19.73 -6.95
CA LYS A 224 0.33 20.70 -7.85
C LYS A 224 0.71 20.58 -9.33
N ASN A 225 1.61 19.69 -9.70
CA ASN A 225 2.04 19.47 -11.08
C ASN A 225 2.41 18.00 -11.34
N LYS A 226 2.54 17.66 -12.63
CA LYS A 226 2.89 16.31 -13.08
C LYS A 226 4.25 15.85 -12.56
N ALA A 227 5.24 16.74 -12.49
CA ALA A 227 6.58 16.42 -11.98
C ALA A 227 6.54 16.09 -10.47
N GLY A 228 5.74 16.83 -9.69
CA GLY A 228 5.53 16.56 -8.25
C GLY A 228 4.88 15.21 -8.01
N CYS A 229 3.81 14.89 -8.76
CA CYS A 229 3.19 13.55 -8.71
C CYS A 229 4.19 12.45 -9.06
N ALA A 230 4.96 12.63 -10.14
CA ALA A 230 5.98 11.66 -10.53
C ALA A 230 7.08 11.51 -9.47
N LYS A 231 7.60 12.62 -8.93
CA LYS A 231 8.63 12.61 -7.89
C LYS A 231 8.17 11.85 -6.64
N ALA A 232 6.96 12.13 -6.15
CA ALA A 232 6.40 11.43 -4.99
C ALA A 232 6.27 9.93 -5.25
N MET A 233 5.78 9.55 -6.42
CA MET A 233 5.58 8.13 -6.75
C MET A 233 6.90 7.39 -7.02
N TRP A 234 7.93 8.01 -7.60
CA TRP A 234 9.24 7.38 -7.72
C TRP A 234 9.94 7.16 -6.37
N ILE A 235 9.81 8.11 -5.43
CA ILE A 235 10.27 7.91 -4.05
C ILE A 235 9.54 6.71 -3.42
N SER A 236 8.22 6.65 -3.58
CA SER A 236 7.41 5.53 -3.11
C SER A 236 7.82 4.20 -3.74
N PHE A 237 8.10 4.18 -5.05
CA PHE A 237 8.59 2.99 -5.75
C PHE A 237 9.85 2.44 -5.09
N VAL A 238 10.85 3.29 -4.87
CA VAL A 238 12.12 2.85 -4.26
C VAL A 238 11.88 2.29 -2.86
N MET A 239 11.10 2.98 -2.02
CA MET A 239 10.80 2.53 -0.67
C MET A 239 10.10 1.16 -0.66
N ASN A 240 9.06 1.01 -1.46
CA ASN A 240 8.26 -0.22 -1.50
C ASN A 240 9.01 -1.38 -2.18
N ALA A 241 9.69 -1.12 -3.29
CA ALA A 241 10.44 -2.16 -4.00
C ALA A 241 11.62 -2.69 -3.16
N VAL A 242 12.38 -1.80 -2.53
CA VAL A 242 13.49 -2.21 -1.64
C VAL A 242 12.97 -3.06 -0.48
N ALA A 243 11.93 -2.60 0.22
CA ALA A 243 11.37 -3.35 1.35
C ALA A 243 10.82 -4.71 0.93
N LEU A 244 10.08 -4.78 -0.18
CA LEU A 244 9.52 -6.04 -0.67
C LEU A 244 10.60 -7.01 -1.15
N VAL A 245 11.60 -6.53 -1.90
CA VAL A 245 12.71 -7.37 -2.39
C VAL A 245 13.55 -7.91 -1.22
N LEU A 246 13.86 -7.07 -0.23
CA LEU A 246 14.57 -7.53 0.97
C LEU A 246 13.76 -8.59 1.73
N SER A 247 12.44 -8.42 1.84
CA SER A 247 11.55 -9.43 2.43
C SER A 247 11.61 -10.75 1.66
N VAL A 248 11.52 -10.69 0.33
CA VAL A 248 11.60 -11.88 -0.53
C VAL A 248 12.96 -12.55 -0.40
N PHE A 249 14.07 -11.81 -0.43
CA PHE A 249 15.41 -12.34 -0.27
C PHE A 249 15.58 -13.07 1.06
N MET A 250 15.20 -12.43 2.16
CA MET A 250 15.27 -13.07 3.47
C MET A 250 14.44 -14.35 3.51
N LEU A 251 13.19 -14.30 3.06
CA LEU A 251 12.32 -15.46 3.11
C LEU A 251 12.78 -16.60 2.18
N MET A 252 13.34 -16.30 1.02
CA MET A 252 13.95 -17.33 0.16
C MET A 252 15.13 -18.02 0.82
N SER A 253 16.00 -17.26 1.50
CA SER A 253 17.16 -17.82 2.20
C SER A 253 16.79 -18.73 3.39
N TRP A 254 15.59 -18.55 3.95
CA TRP A 254 15.09 -19.33 5.10
C TRP A 254 13.95 -20.28 4.76
N GLN A 255 13.59 -20.44 3.47
CA GLN A 255 12.38 -21.14 3.06
C GLN A 255 12.31 -22.56 3.59
N SER A 256 13.37 -23.35 3.43
CA SER A 256 13.43 -24.75 3.91
C SER A 256 13.24 -24.85 5.43
N VAL A 257 13.67 -23.83 6.16
CA VAL A 257 13.67 -23.84 7.62
C VAL A 257 12.29 -23.46 8.18
N TYR A 258 11.71 -22.30 7.76
CA TYR A 258 10.40 -21.91 8.30
C TYR A 258 9.24 -22.75 7.79
N THR A 259 9.35 -23.38 6.60
CA THR A 259 8.33 -24.30 6.11
C THR A 259 8.31 -25.63 6.85
N ALA A 260 9.43 -26.03 7.47
CA ALA A 260 9.50 -27.21 8.33
C ALA A 260 8.84 -27.00 9.71
N VAL A 261 8.58 -25.74 10.10
CA VAL A 261 7.89 -25.40 11.35
C VAL A 261 6.38 -25.40 11.11
N GLU A 262 5.60 -26.07 11.96
CA GLU A 262 4.14 -26.05 11.88
C GLU A 262 3.62 -24.62 11.97
N GLY A 263 2.78 -24.21 11.01
CA GLY A 263 2.28 -22.85 10.91
C GLY A 263 3.32 -21.77 10.53
N GLY A 264 4.59 -22.15 10.33
CA GLY A 264 5.69 -21.22 10.07
C GLY A 264 5.52 -20.36 8.81
N SER A 265 4.82 -20.88 7.82
CA SER A 265 4.50 -20.16 6.58
C SER A 265 3.39 -19.10 6.75
N THR A 266 2.65 -19.11 7.86
CA THR A 266 1.56 -18.13 8.11
C THR A 266 2.10 -16.76 8.47
N ILE A 267 3.12 -16.69 9.32
CA ILE A 267 3.85 -15.46 9.68
C ILE A 267 5.35 -15.74 9.50
N PRO A 268 5.83 -15.91 8.26
CA PRO A 268 7.18 -16.41 8.03
C PRO A 268 8.26 -15.49 8.58
N THR A 269 8.08 -14.16 8.52
CA THR A 269 9.06 -13.22 9.09
C THR A 269 9.21 -13.40 10.60
N LEU A 270 8.12 -13.61 11.34
CA LEU A 270 8.19 -13.86 12.78
C LEU A 270 8.85 -15.21 13.08
N THR A 271 8.53 -16.23 12.28
CA THR A 271 9.14 -17.54 12.41
C THR A 271 10.66 -17.47 12.22
N VAL A 272 11.12 -16.76 11.18
CA VAL A 272 12.56 -16.52 10.97
C VAL A 272 13.17 -15.77 12.15
N CYS A 273 12.52 -14.73 12.68
CA CYS A 273 13.01 -14.00 13.86
C CYS A 273 13.22 -14.93 15.06
N LYS A 274 12.29 -15.87 15.31
CA LYS A 274 12.40 -16.84 16.39
C LYS A 274 13.53 -17.83 16.19
N ILE A 275 13.73 -18.28 14.95
CA ILE A 275 14.79 -19.23 14.61
C ILE A 275 16.18 -18.57 14.76
N ILE A 276 16.32 -17.31 14.35
CA ILE A 276 17.56 -16.52 14.58
C ILE A 276 17.88 -16.38 16.07
N GLY A 277 16.86 -16.41 16.93
CA GLY A 277 17.01 -16.53 18.37
C GLY A 277 17.51 -15.27 19.09
N ILE A 278 17.37 -14.06 18.52
CA ILE A 278 17.68 -12.80 19.18
C ILE A 278 16.42 -12.29 19.92
N PRO A 279 16.36 -12.40 21.29
CA PRO A 279 15.12 -12.13 22.03
C PRO A 279 14.59 -10.69 21.83
N ALA A 280 15.49 -9.69 21.81
CA ALA A 280 15.12 -8.30 21.59
C ALA A 280 14.47 -8.09 20.21
N MET A 281 14.99 -8.74 19.16
CA MET A 281 14.44 -8.67 17.80
C MET A 281 13.03 -9.27 17.75
N VAL A 282 12.83 -10.43 18.38
CA VAL A 282 11.52 -11.10 18.47
C VAL A 282 10.51 -10.20 19.20
N ALA A 283 10.89 -9.63 20.36
CA ALA A 283 10.01 -8.78 21.16
C ALA A 283 9.64 -7.49 20.42
N VAL A 284 10.61 -6.78 19.85
CA VAL A 284 10.37 -5.51 19.14
C VAL A 284 9.53 -5.74 17.90
N TYR A 285 9.88 -6.71 17.09
CA TYR A 285 9.11 -7.01 15.87
C TYR A 285 7.69 -7.45 16.18
N GLY A 286 7.51 -8.35 17.14
CA GLY A 286 6.18 -8.84 17.49
C GLY A 286 5.27 -7.75 18.02
N THR A 287 5.80 -6.86 18.86
CA THR A 287 5.05 -5.69 19.33
C THR A 287 4.67 -4.77 18.18
N CYS A 288 5.64 -4.39 17.33
CA CYS A 288 5.38 -3.57 16.15
C CYS A 288 4.39 -4.23 15.20
N LEU A 289 4.50 -5.55 14.99
CA LEU A 289 3.58 -6.32 14.15
C LEU A 289 2.16 -6.27 14.67
N LEU A 290 1.93 -6.57 15.95
CA LEU A 290 0.60 -6.52 16.57
C LEU A 290 -0.02 -5.11 16.48
N LEU A 291 0.75 -4.08 16.80
CA LEU A 291 0.30 -2.70 16.70
C LEU A 291 -0.05 -2.33 15.25
N CYS A 292 0.77 -2.72 14.29
CA CYS A 292 0.52 -2.48 12.86
C CYS A 292 -0.76 -3.18 12.38
N LEU A 293 -0.98 -4.44 12.77
CA LEU A 293 -2.16 -5.21 12.41
C LEU A 293 -3.43 -4.59 12.98
N ILE A 294 -3.44 -4.26 14.27
CA ILE A 294 -4.58 -3.61 14.94
C ILE A 294 -4.86 -2.24 14.31
N SER A 295 -3.81 -1.44 14.09
CA SER A 295 -3.93 -0.13 13.44
C SER A 295 -4.51 -0.25 12.02
N THR A 296 -4.05 -1.23 11.24
CA THR A 296 -4.57 -1.49 9.89
C THR A 296 -6.06 -1.83 9.94
N GLY A 297 -6.48 -2.71 10.86
CA GLY A 297 -7.89 -3.05 11.06
C GLY A 297 -8.75 -1.81 11.33
N VAL A 298 -8.36 -1.00 12.32
CA VAL A 298 -9.11 0.20 12.73
C VAL A 298 -9.16 1.24 11.61
N THR A 299 -8.02 1.57 10.99
CA THR A 299 -7.95 2.65 9.97
C THR A 299 -8.69 2.27 8.68
N THR A 300 -8.66 1.00 8.30
CA THR A 300 -9.36 0.50 7.11
C THR A 300 -10.88 0.55 7.31
N ILE A 301 -11.38 0.14 8.47
CA ILE A 301 -12.81 0.20 8.80
C ILE A 301 -13.30 1.64 8.82
N PHE A 302 -12.52 2.56 9.36
CA PHE A 302 -12.92 3.96 9.45
C PHE A 302 -13.24 4.57 8.08
N GLY A 303 -12.44 4.28 7.06
CA GLY A 303 -12.71 4.70 5.68
C GLY A 303 -14.02 4.12 5.11
N PHE A 304 -14.32 2.88 5.47
CA PHE A 304 -15.55 2.19 5.07
C PHE A 304 -16.78 2.78 5.77
N VAL A 305 -16.70 2.96 7.09
CA VAL A 305 -17.78 3.50 7.91
C VAL A 305 -18.23 4.88 7.44
N ALA A 306 -17.29 5.79 7.18
CA ALA A 306 -17.58 7.16 6.74
C ALA A 306 -18.45 7.21 5.46
N ARG A 307 -18.45 6.14 4.69
CA ARG A 307 -19.26 6.00 3.49
C ARG A 307 -20.64 5.39 3.77
N PHE A 308 -20.67 4.31 4.53
CA PHE A 308 -21.91 3.54 4.76
C PHE A 308 -22.83 4.18 5.79
N GLU A 309 -22.33 4.93 6.77
CA GLU A 309 -23.15 5.63 7.76
C GLU A 309 -24.16 6.64 7.18
N LYS A 310 -23.92 7.06 5.91
CA LYS A 310 -24.79 8.02 5.19
C LYS A 310 -25.83 7.36 4.29
N LEU A 311 -25.92 6.03 4.30
CA LEU A 311 -26.91 5.33 3.49
C LEU A 311 -28.34 5.64 3.95
N PRO A 312 -29.32 5.70 3.02
CA PRO A 312 -30.73 5.96 3.33
C PRO A 312 -31.33 5.01 4.36
N VAL A 313 -30.82 3.78 4.46
CA VAL A 313 -31.24 2.76 5.43
C VAL A 313 -31.06 3.23 6.89
N PHE A 314 -30.13 4.14 7.12
CA PHE A 314 -29.85 4.72 8.45
C PHE A 314 -30.55 6.07 8.68
N SER A 315 -31.43 6.54 7.78
CA SER A 315 -32.10 7.83 7.90
C SER A 315 -32.94 7.97 9.17
N GLY A 316 -33.45 6.86 9.70
CA GLY A 316 -34.19 6.83 10.99
C GLY A 316 -33.31 6.96 12.23
N ILE A 317 -31.99 6.84 12.12
CA ILE A 317 -31.04 6.95 13.25
C ILE A 317 -30.38 8.32 13.21
N GLN A 318 -30.82 9.25 14.06
CA GLN A 318 -30.30 10.62 14.07
C GLN A 318 -28.84 10.72 14.54
N SER A 319 -28.43 9.84 15.47
CA SER A 319 -27.08 9.86 16.05
C SER A 319 -26.02 9.29 15.10
N ALA A 320 -25.12 10.14 14.59
CA ALA A 320 -23.98 9.72 13.75
C ALA A 320 -23.07 8.70 14.44
N PRO A 321 -22.70 8.85 15.73
CA PRO A 321 -21.92 7.83 16.43
C PRO A 321 -22.58 6.45 16.46
N VAL A 322 -23.90 6.40 16.61
CA VAL A 322 -24.64 5.12 16.61
C VAL A 322 -24.62 4.48 15.23
N ARG A 323 -24.81 5.25 14.16
CA ARG A 323 -24.69 4.73 12.79
C ARG A 323 -23.30 4.16 12.52
N SER A 324 -22.25 4.92 12.88
CA SER A 324 -20.86 4.48 12.75
C SER A 324 -20.57 3.19 13.53
N ALA A 325 -21.10 3.09 14.77
CA ALA A 325 -20.95 1.90 15.60
C ALA A 325 -21.62 0.67 14.98
N ILE A 326 -22.83 0.81 14.43
CA ILE A 326 -23.55 -0.29 13.77
C ILE A 326 -22.78 -0.78 12.53
N VAL A 327 -22.34 0.14 11.66
CA VAL A 327 -21.58 -0.21 10.46
C VAL A 327 -20.25 -0.87 10.84
N SER A 328 -19.56 -0.34 11.86
CA SER A 328 -18.30 -0.92 12.36
C SER A 328 -18.52 -2.33 12.89
N ALA A 329 -19.52 -2.54 13.73
CA ALA A 329 -19.84 -3.84 14.31
C ALA A 329 -20.16 -4.86 13.23
N PHE A 330 -21.00 -4.51 12.25
CA PHE A 330 -21.32 -5.38 11.12
C PHE A 330 -20.08 -5.75 10.31
N THR A 331 -19.26 -4.75 9.96
CA THR A 331 -18.03 -4.96 9.17
C THR A 331 -17.04 -5.86 9.92
N ILE A 332 -16.87 -5.66 11.22
CA ILE A 332 -15.94 -6.44 12.04
C ILE A 332 -16.42 -7.87 12.20
N VAL A 333 -17.71 -8.10 12.50
CA VAL A 333 -18.28 -9.44 12.63
C VAL A 333 -18.12 -10.22 11.31
N LEU A 334 -18.40 -9.58 10.18
CA LEU A 334 -18.21 -10.19 8.87
C LEU A 334 -16.72 -10.49 8.61
N SER A 335 -15.83 -9.57 8.93
CA SER A 335 -14.39 -9.76 8.79
C SER A 335 -13.84 -10.84 9.74
N MET A 336 -14.37 -10.96 10.96
CA MET A 336 -14.03 -12.06 11.88
C MET A 336 -14.45 -13.42 11.29
N THR A 337 -15.63 -13.50 10.69
CA THR A 337 -16.09 -14.70 10.00
C THR A 337 -15.15 -15.09 8.85
N ILE A 338 -14.75 -14.12 8.04
CA ILE A 338 -13.76 -14.32 6.97
C ILE A 338 -12.39 -14.73 7.56
N SER A 339 -12.01 -14.17 8.70
CA SER A 339 -10.74 -14.48 9.39
C SER A 339 -10.63 -15.96 9.78
N MET A 340 -11.76 -16.66 9.97
CA MET A 340 -11.76 -18.09 10.27
C MET A 340 -11.13 -18.94 9.17
N ALA A 341 -11.05 -18.43 7.94
CA ALA A 341 -10.36 -19.09 6.83
C ALA A 341 -8.83 -19.11 6.98
N GLY A 342 -8.28 -18.31 7.89
CA GLY A 342 -6.84 -18.17 8.13
C GLY A 342 -6.15 -17.20 7.19
N LEU A 343 -5.07 -16.57 7.67
CA LEU A 343 -4.36 -15.49 6.99
C LEU A 343 -3.92 -15.86 5.57
N THR A 344 -3.29 -17.01 5.42
CA THR A 344 -2.77 -17.48 4.11
C THR A 344 -3.87 -17.65 3.07
N ASN A 345 -5.04 -18.20 3.46
CA ASN A 345 -6.16 -18.35 2.53
C ASN A 345 -6.79 -17.02 2.14
N ILE A 346 -6.91 -16.09 3.08
CA ILE A 346 -7.39 -14.73 2.79
C ILE A 346 -6.47 -14.05 1.78
N ILE A 347 -5.16 -14.13 1.98
CA ILE A 347 -4.18 -13.51 1.07
C ILE A 347 -4.15 -14.23 -0.28
N LYS A 348 -4.13 -15.55 -0.29
CA LYS A 348 -4.03 -16.32 -1.52
C LYS A 348 -5.29 -16.21 -2.40
N TYR A 349 -6.45 -16.38 -1.80
CA TYR A 349 -7.72 -16.43 -2.54
C TYR A 349 -8.46 -15.09 -2.49
N GLY A 350 -8.66 -14.51 -1.30
CA GLY A 350 -9.37 -13.24 -1.15
C GLY A 350 -8.68 -12.11 -1.90
N TYR A 351 -7.43 -11.84 -1.57
CA TYR A 351 -6.64 -10.82 -2.27
C TYR A 351 -6.36 -11.20 -3.72
N GLY A 352 -6.12 -12.49 -4.01
CA GLY A 352 -5.87 -12.96 -5.36
C GLY A 352 -7.01 -12.65 -6.32
N TYR A 353 -8.24 -13.05 -5.99
CA TYR A 353 -9.43 -12.76 -6.81
C TYR A 353 -9.73 -11.26 -6.90
N CYS A 354 -9.59 -10.53 -5.78
CA CYS A 354 -9.69 -9.07 -5.80
C CYS A 354 -8.59 -8.44 -6.67
N GLY A 355 -7.39 -9.04 -6.69
CA GLY A 355 -6.31 -8.60 -7.57
C GLY A 355 -6.69 -8.65 -9.04
N TYR A 356 -7.33 -9.73 -9.49
CA TYR A 356 -7.83 -9.84 -10.87
C TYR A 356 -8.87 -8.77 -11.20
N LEU A 357 -9.79 -8.50 -10.26
CA LEU A 357 -10.76 -7.41 -10.42
C LEU A 357 -10.04 -6.05 -10.47
N GLY A 358 -9.06 -5.82 -9.57
CA GLY A 358 -8.24 -4.61 -9.54
C GLY A 358 -7.42 -4.38 -10.81
N ILE A 359 -6.92 -5.45 -11.45
CA ILE A 359 -6.27 -5.35 -12.77
C ILE A 359 -7.26 -4.78 -13.78
N ALA A 360 -8.45 -5.36 -13.87
CA ALA A 360 -9.46 -4.99 -14.86
C ALA A 360 -10.02 -3.59 -14.64
N VAL A 361 -10.27 -3.20 -13.38
CA VAL A 361 -10.97 -1.95 -13.08
C VAL A 361 -10.07 -0.81 -12.64
N VAL A 362 -8.78 -1.04 -12.39
CA VAL A 362 -7.88 0.04 -11.94
C VAL A 362 -6.59 0.06 -12.75
N VAL A 363 -5.78 -1.02 -12.69
CA VAL A 363 -4.42 -1.01 -13.25
C VAL A 363 -4.47 -0.77 -14.76
N VAL A 364 -5.16 -1.62 -15.51
CA VAL A 364 -5.22 -1.51 -16.97
C VAL A 364 -5.88 -0.20 -17.40
N PRO A 365 -7.04 0.22 -16.86
CA PRO A 365 -7.66 1.49 -17.24
C PRO A 365 -6.79 2.71 -16.98
N PHE A 366 -6.11 2.81 -15.84
CA PHE A 366 -5.21 3.95 -15.58
C PHE A 366 -3.99 3.96 -16.47
N LEU A 367 -3.38 2.80 -16.73
CA LEU A 367 -2.16 2.70 -17.56
C LEU A 367 -2.44 2.83 -19.06
N THR A 368 -3.69 2.74 -19.48
CA THR A 368 -4.10 2.92 -20.89
C THR A 368 -4.91 4.21 -21.06
N VAL A 369 -6.19 4.18 -20.73
CA VAL A 369 -7.14 5.30 -20.88
C VAL A 369 -6.72 6.49 -20.01
N GLY A 370 -6.28 6.25 -18.77
CA GLY A 370 -5.81 7.29 -17.84
C GLY A 370 -4.62 8.05 -18.41
N VAL A 371 -3.60 7.35 -18.89
CA VAL A 371 -2.41 7.94 -19.55
C VAL A 371 -2.83 8.77 -20.76
N TYR A 372 -3.71 8.24 -21.62
CA TYR A 372 -4.18 8.96 -22.80
C TYR A 372 -4.91 10.27 -22.40
N LYS A 373 -5.89 10.16 -21.50
CA LYS A 373 -6.68 11.32 -21.04
C LYS A 373 -5.82 12.36 -20.31
N ASN A 374 -4.86 11.92 -19.51
CA ASN A 374 -3.95 12.82 -18.80
C ASN A 374 -3.00 13.54 -19.76
N ARG A 375 -2.45 12.85 -20.74
CA ARG A 375 -1.58 13.47 -21.77
C ARG A 375 -2.33 14.54 -22.56
N LYS A 376 -3.58 14.26 -22.97
CA LYS A 376 -4.44 15.21 -23.68
C LYS A 376 -4.75 16.42 -22.80
N TYR A 377 -5.28 16.18 -21.59
CA TYR A 377 -5.69 17.24 -20.67
C TYR A 377 -4.52 18.17 -20.26
N CYS A 378 -3.37 17.60 -19.92
CA CYS A 378 -2.21 18.38 -19.50
C CYS A 378 -1.55 19.18 -20.65
N LYS A 379 -1.82 18.84 -21.93
CA LYS A 379 -1.41 19.65 -23.07
C LYS A 379 -2.32 20.86 -23.27
N GLU A 380 -3.61 20.68 -23.01
CA GLU A 380 -4.63 21.72 -23.19
C GLU A 380 -4.72 22.70 -22.00
N HIS A 381 -4.31 22.26 -20.82
CA HIS A 381 -4.41 23.01 -19.58
C HIS A 381 -3.02 23.12 -18.92
N ALA A 382 -2.80 24.22 -18.18
CA ALA A 382 -1.50 24.58 -17.59
C ALA A 382 -0.99 23.68 -16.44
N PHE A 383 -1.39 22.41 -16.37
CA PHE A 383 -0.83 21.39 -15.46
C PHE A 383 0.47 20.81 -16.05
N ALA A 384 1.37 21.71 -16.53
CA ALA A 384 2.58 21.35 -17.25
C ALA A 384 3.74 20.99 -16.31
N ASN A 385 4.79 20.39 -16.86
CA ASN A 385 6.02 20.10 -16.13
C ASN A 385 6.73 21.41 -15.74
N ALA A 386 6.95 21.65 -14.45
CA ALA A 386 7.76 22.78 -13.98
C ALA A 386 9.19 22.83 -14.58
N ASN A 387 9.67 21.71 -15.12
CA ASN A 387 11.00 21.61 -15.75
C ASN A 387 11.03 22.09 -17.21
N ALA A 388 9.91 22.04 -17.94
CA ALA A 388 9.85 22.50 -19.31
C ALA A 388 9.92 24.05 -19.43
N GLU A 389 9.53 24.76 -18.35
CA GLU A 389 9.60 26.22 -18.30
C GLU A 389 11.00 26.73 -17.91
N GLU A 390 11.83 25.90 -17.28
CA GLU A 390 13.22 26.23 -16.93
C GLU A 390 14.16 26.11 -18.14
N GLU A 391 13.87 25.21 -19.09
CA GLU A 391 14.58 25.09 -20.38
C GLU A 391 14.13 26.16 -21.40
N ALA A 392 12.89 26.66 -21.27
CA ALA A 392 12.34 27.66 -22.18
C ALA A 392 12.55 29.10 -21.73
N ALA A 393 13.11 29.36 -20.55
CA ALA A 393 13.46 30.70 -20.11
C ALA A 393 14.78 31.12 -20.75
N PRO A 394 14.79 32.08 -21.70
CA PRO A 394 16.04 32.63 -22.22
C PRO A 394 16.83 33.22 -21.05
N ALA A 395 18.14 32.99 -21.09
CA ALA A 395 19.10 33.47 -20.11
C ALA A 395 19.10 35.02 -20.08
N VAL A 396 18.14 35.59 -19.37
CA VAL A 396 18.21 37.00 -18.95
C VAL A 396 19.00 37.05 -17.65
N ARG A 397 20.31 36.86 -17.77
CA ARG A 397 21.26 37.23 -16.73
C ARG A 397 22.04 38.44 -17.21
N SER A 398 22.10 39.42 -16.31
CA SER A 398 23.04 40.52 -16.25
C SER A 398 22.80 41.73 -17.19
N SER A 399 21.98 42.65 -16.78
CA SER A 399 22.27 44.07 -16.99
C SER A 399 21.46 44.96 -16.02
N VAL A 400 21.76 44.84 -14.71
CA VAL A 400 21.55 45.96 -13.81
C VAL A 400 22.94 46.34 -13.32
N ARG A 401 23.66 47.12 -14.14
CA ARG A 401 24.80 47.90 -13.67
C ARG A 401 24.24 49.05 -12.84
N ALA A 402 24.76 49.12 -11.63
CA ALA A 402 24.58 50.22 -10.75
C ALA A 402 24.95 51.56 -11.45
N ASN A 403 24.04 52.53 -11.42
CA ASN A 403 24.39 53.92 -11.58
C ASN A 403 24.79 54.48 -10.20
N PRO A 404 25.96 55.12 -10.07
CA PRO A 404 26.31 55.81 -8.84
C PRO A 404 25.50 57.10 -8.77
N VAL A 405 24.81 57.29 -7.66
CA VAL A 405 24.21 58.59 -7.29
C VAL A 405 25.36 59.50 -6.93
N THR A 406 25.59 60.53 -7.73
CA THR A 406 26.39 61.71 -7.34
C THR A 406 25.54 62.56 -6.43
N ALA A 407 26.10 62.88 -5.28
CA ALA A 407 25.62 63.93 -4.40
C ALA A 407 25.80 65.32 -5.05
N ASP A 408 24.79 66.14 -4.97
CA ASP A 408 24.81 67.56 -4.67
C ASP A 408 23.50 67.96 -3.98
#